data_cb4e053797244f0cb1e4a36de8708d87
#
_entry.id   cb4e053797244f0cb1e4a36de8708d87
#
_cell.length_a   1.000
_cell.length_b   1.000
_cell.length_c   1.000
_cell.angle_alpha   90.00
_cell.angle_beta   90.00
_cell.angle_gamma   90.00
#
_symmetry.space_group_name_H-M   'P 1'
#
loop_
_entity.id
_entity.type
_entity.pdbx_description
1 polymer ?
#
loop_
_entity_poly.entity_id
_entity_poly.type
_entity_poly.pdbx_seq_one_letter_code
_entity_poly.pdbx_strand_id
1 'polypeptide(L)'
;ALIAARAGAKIILVDEDFILGGSFNGENIQINDGICSDWLKSVLNELKSLKNVRLMPCTTLYGSFDHGIYGALEVKSYNSRNTLKKPRQVLWKIYSKFSVLCTGALERSILFENNDLPGIMLSKSVRHYCNRWGVIPGHNISIYTNNDDGWETAKDLKKAGCNVVCIIDQRSNIKPPVENIDHILGGNVLKAKGNLRISSIKLDNGRVINTDCLAVSGGYNPNLHLTCHQRGKPKWNEVNQCFVPHNLPKTMEVIGAANGVFSYQKMFKDSENKLTKILKNLGYKKIAAEEFNITNKVYKVSPFPKK
;
A
#
# COMPACT_ATOMS: atom_id res chain seq x y z
N ALA A 1 8.86 -7.80 -11.31
CA ALA A 1 10.23 -7.60 -11.76
C ALA A 1 10.98 -8.93 -11.88
N LEU A 2 11.11 -9.72 -10.80
CA LEU A 2 11.96 -10.92 -10.73
C LEU A 2 11.60 -11.97 -11.80
N ILE A 3 10.30 -12.33 -11.94
CA ILE A 3 9.83 -13.27 -12.97
C ILE A 3 10.28 -12.84 -14.37
N ALA A 4 10.14 -11.57 -14.70
CA ALA A 4 10.53 -11.06 -16.01
C ALA A 4 12.06 -11.00 -16.18
N ALA A 5 12.78 -10.69 -15.12
CA ALA A 5 14.24 -10.67 -15.12
C ALA A 5 14.83 -12.07 -15.32
N ARG A 6 14.31 -13.08 -14.61
CA ARG A 6 14.69 -14.51 -14.79
C ARG A 6 14.36 -15.02 -16.20
N ALA A 7 13.31 -14.46 -16.85
CA ALA A 7 13.00 -14.76 -18.27
C ALA A 7 13.99 -14.12 -19.27
N GLY A 8 14.95 -13.32 -18.80
CA GLY A 8 15.92 -12.63 -19.64
C GLY A 8 15.45 -11.29 -20.19
N ALA A 9 14.29 -10.79 -19.77
CA ALA A 9 13.83 -9.46 -20.16
C ALA A 9 14.70 -8.36 -19.53
N LYS A 10 14.97 -7.28 -20.27
CA LYS A 10 15.61 -6.08 -19.71
C LYS A 10 14.59 -5.32 -18.86
N ILE A 11 14.89 -5.15 -17.57
CA ILE A 11 13.98 -4.56 -16.58
C ILE A 11 14.54 -3.23 -16.08
N ILE A 12 13.67 -2.23 -16.00
CA ILE A 12 13.87 -1.02 -15.22
C ILE A 12 12.80 -1.02 -14.14
N LEU A 13 13.22 -1.13 -12.88
CA LEU A 13 12.34 -1.04 -11.71
C LEU A 13 12.50 0.33 -11.07
N VAL A 14 11.44 1.11 -11.09
CA VAL A 14 11.38 2.49 -10.57
C VAL A 14 10.55 2.50 -9.30
N ASP A 15 11.04 3.14 -8.25
CA ASP A 15 10.34 3.33 -6.97
C ASP A 15 10.68 4.71 -6.39
N GLU A 16 9.69 5.42 -5.88
CA GLU A 16 9.89 6.74 -5.26
C GLU A 16 10.55 6.66 -3.88
N ASP A 17 10.42 5.51 -3.20
CA ASP A 17 11.06 5.29 -1.90
C ASP A 17 12.57 5.03 -2.09
N PHE A 18 13.35 5.35 -1.06
CA PHE A 18 14.77 5.03 -1.00
C PHE A 18 15.05 3.56 -0.69
N ILE A 19 14.07 2.83 -0.14
CA ILE A 19 14.07 1.38 0.07
C ILE A 19 13.00 0.74 -0.81
N LEU A 20 13.44 -0.06 -1.78
CA LEU A 20 12.54 -0.84 -2.62
C LEU A 20 11.72 -1.84 -1.80
N GLY A 21 10.47 -2.08 -2.18
CA GLY A 21 9.59 -3.07 -1.55
C GLY A 21 8.20 -2.56 -1.20
N GLY A 22 7.99 -1.24 -1.30
CA GLY A 22 6.69 -0.61 -1.07
C GLY A 22 6.13 -0.97 0.31
N SER A 23 4.87 -1.38 0.37
CA SER A 23 4.18 -1.67 1.62
C SER A 23 4.77 -2.85 2.42
N PHE A 24 5.50 -3.78 1.79
CA PHE A 24 6.17 -4.87 2.52
C PHE A 24 7.21 -4.38 3.54
N ASN A 25 7.75 -3.19 3.36
CA ASN A 25 8.68 -2.58 4.33
C ASN A 25 8.04 -2.27 5.70
N GLY A 26 6.71 -2.24 5.78
CA GLY A 26 5.97 -1.98 7.03
C GLY A 26 4.94 -3.04 7.40
N GLU A 27 4.98 -4.22 6.76
CA GLU A 27 4.06 -5.32 7.03
C GLU A 27 4.72 -6.45 7.82
N ASN A 28 3.96 -7.06 8.75
CA ASN A 28 4.36 -8.23 9.53
C ASN A 28 3.63 -9.50 9.06
N ILE A 29 3.78 -9.83 7.77
CA ILE A 29 3.20 -11.04 7.18
C ILE A 29 4.24 -12.15 7.03
N GLN A 30 3.77 -13.40 6.97
CA GLN A 30 4.60 -14.56 6.67
C GLN A 30 4.47 -14.94 5.20
N ILE A 31 5.59 -15.23 4.56
CA ILE A 31 5.69 -15.76 3.19
C ILE A 31 6.53 -17.02 3.27
N ASN A 32 5.96 -18.18 2.89
CA ASN A 32 6.64 -19.49 2.92
C ASN A 32 7.37 -19.75 4.25
N ASP A 33 6.64 -19.65 5.37
CA ASP A 33 7.14 -19.87 6.73
C ASP A 33 8.23 -18.90 7.21
N GLY A 34 8.59 -17.89 6.38
CA GLY A 34 9.53 -16.81 6.71
C GLY A 34 8.86 -15.46 6.88
N ILE A 35 9.59 -14.51 7.46
CA ILE A 35 9.14 -13.11 7.60
C ILE A 35 9.25 -12.43 6.23
N CYS A 36 8.24 -11.63 5.85
CA CYS A 36 8.21 -10.94 4.55
C CYS A 36 9.44 -10.06 4.29
N SER A 37 10.05 -9.48 5.33
CA SER A 37 11.28 -8.69 5.21
C SER A 37 12.48 -9.51 4.70
N ASP A 38 12.60 -10.76 5.11
CA ASP A 38 13.72 -11.61 4.69
C ASP A 38 13.51 -12.13 3.27
N TRP A 39 12.27 -12.48 2.93
CA TRP A 39 11.88 -12.77 1.55
C TRP A 39 12.19 -11.57 0.63
N LEU A 40 11.80 -10.36 1.05
CA LEU A 40 12.05 -9.13 0.26
C LEU A 40 13.55 -8.89 0.07
N LYS A 41 14.36 -9.05 1.11
CA LYS A 41 15.85 -8.94 1.02
C LYS A 41 16.41 -9.93 0.00
N SER A 42 15.96 -11.20 0.04
CA SER A 42 16.36 -12.23 -0.90
C SER A 42 16.04 -11.84 -2.35
N VAL A 43 14.80 -11.43 -2.62
CA VAL A 43 14.36 -10.96 -3.94
C VAL A 43 15.17 -9.76 -4.43
N LEU A 44 15.42 -8.78 -3.57
CA LEU A 44 16.21 -7.59 -3.92
C LEU A 44 17.67 -7.91 -4.19
N ASN A 45 18.26 -8.84 -3.45
CA ASN A 45 19.63 -9.29 -3.67
C ASN A 45 19.75 -10.02 -5.01
N GLU A 46 18.79 -10.88 -5.35
CA GLU A 46 18.76 -11.53 -6.66
C GLU A 46 18.60 -10.49 -7.79
N LEU A 47 17.65 -9.56 -7.68
CA LEU A 47 17.48 -8.50 -8.67
C LEU A 47 18.75 -7.65 -8.87
N LYS A 48 19.50 -7.37 -7.79
CA LYS A 48 20.79 -6.65 -7.86
C LYS A 48 21.88 -7.45 -8.58
N SER A 49 21.86 -8.78 -8.50
CA SER A 49 22.85 -9.64 -9.13
C SER A 49 22.63 -9.82 -10.64
N LEU A 50 21.43 -9.56 -11.13
CA LEU A 50 21.05 -9.78 -12.53
C LEU A 50 21.47 -8.60 -13.42
N LYS A 51 22.32 -8.87 -14.42
CA LYS A 51 22.85 -7.85 -15.35
C LYS A 51 21.80 -7.17 -16.23
N ASN A 52 20.65 -7.82 -16.44
CA ASN A 52 19.52 -7.31 -17.22
C ASN A 52 18.55 -6.46 -16.41
N VAL A 53 18.84 -6.16 -15.13
CA VAL A 53 18.00 -5.38 -14.24
C VAL A 53 18.65 -4.06 -13.86
N ARG A 54 17.91 -2.97 -13.99
CA ARG A 54 18.27 -1.65 -13.45
C ARG A 54 17.28 -1.28 -12.36
N LEU A 55 17.77 -1.07 -11.15
CA LEU A 55 17.01 -0.59 -10.01
C LEU A 55 17.17 0.93 -9.89
N MET A 56 16.06 1.64 -9.75
CA MET A 56 16.01 3.10 -9.64
C MET A 56 15.16 3.50 -8.41
N PRO A 57 15.70 3.39 -7.19
CA PRO A 57 15.07 3.96 -5.99
C PRO A 57 15.14 5.49 -6.03
N CYS A 58 14.45 6.18 -5.14
CA CYS A 58 14.33 7.64 -5.08
C CYS A 58 13.93 8.26 -6.44
N THR A 59 13.11 7.55 -7.21
CA THR A 59 12.77 7.94 -8.56
C THR A 59 11.25 7.98 -8.73
N THR A 60 10.70 9.17 -8.91
CA THR A 60 9.26 9.39 -9.13
C THR A 60 8.92 9.35 -10.61
N LEU A 61 8.02 8.46 -11.01
CA LEU A 61 7.45 8.41 -12.34
C LEU A 61 6.32 9.44 -12.43
N TYR A 62 6.56 10.58 -13.06
CA TYR A 62 5.61 11.70 -13.11
C TYR A 62 4.74 11.73 -14.38
N GLY A 63 5.08 10.97 -15.40
CA GLY A 63 4.34 10.97 -16.65
C GLY A 63 4.41 9.67 -17.42
N SER A 64 3.28 9.34 -18.05
CA SER A 64 3.13 8.25 -19.00
C SER A 64 2.61 8.84 -20.31
N PHE A 65 3.35 8.63 -21.39
CA PHE A 65 3.12 9.23 -22.71
C PHE A 65 2.94 8.15 -23.77
N ASP A 66 2.48 8.55 -24.95
CA ASP A 66 2.31 7.64 -26.08
C ASP A 66 3.61 6.89 -26.43
N HIS A 67 3.48 5.77 -27.12
CA HIS A 67 4.58 4.93 -27.59
C HIS A 67 5.49 4.36 -26.50
N GLY A 68 4.96 4.14 -25.28
CA GLY A 68 5.70 3.55 -24.16
C GLY A 68 6.78 4.46 -23.57
N ILE A 69 6.59 5.76 -23.64
CA ILE A 69 7.48 6.77 -23.09
C ILE A 69 7.04 7.12 -21.68
N TYR A 70 8.00 7.16 -20.75
CA TYR A 70 7.78 7.56 -19.36
C TYR A 70 8.77 8.65 -18.96
N GLY A 71 8.26 9.67 -18.25
CA GLY A 71 9.07 10.67 -17.59
C GLY A 71 9.31 10.30 -16.13
N ALA A 72 10.57 10.32 -15.70
CA ALA A 72 10.92 10.03 -14.31
C ALA A 72 11.92 11.05 -13.76
N LEU A 73 11.76 11.40 -12.49
CA LEU A 73 12.67 12.30 -11.76
C LEU A 73 13.38 11.49 -10.68
N GLU A 74 14.67 11.27 -10.85
CA GLU A 74 15.54 10.62 -9.86
C GLU A 74 16.21 11.67 -8.97
N VAL A 75 16.10 11.50 -7.65
CA VAL A 75 16.79 12.33 -6.67
C VAL A 75 18.07 11.61 -6.24
N LYS A 76 19.23 12.13 -6.65
CA LYS A 76 20.55 11.53 -6.38
C LYS A 76 21.09 11.85 -5.00
N SER A 77 20.76 13.00 -4.45
CA SER A 77 21.26 13.42 -3.14
C SER A 77 20.37 14.49 -2.53
N TYR A 78 19.95 14.24 -1.29
CA TYR A 78 19.22 15.22 -0.49
C TYR A 78 20.15 16.17 0.26
N ASN A 79 21.35 15.74 0.68
CA ASN A 79 22.20 16.45 1.67
C ASN A 79 23.71 16.42 1.43
N SER A 80 24.20 16.21 0.24
CA SER A 80 25.65 16.17 0.03
C SER A 80 26.22 17.58 -0.12
N ARG A 81 26.98 18.04 0.87
CA ARG A 81 27.75 19.30 0.83
C ARG A 81 28.83 19.32 -0.27
N ASN A 82 29.20 18.19 -0.83
CA ASN A 82 30.25 18.02 -1.85
C ASN A 82 29.72 17.90 -3.28
N THR A 83 28.52 18.40 -3.60
CA THR A 83 27.84 18.16 -4.87
C THR A 83 27.98 19.25 -5.93
N LEU A 84 28.94 20.16 -5.80
CA LEU A 84 29.20 21.18 -6.84
C LEU A 84 29.51 20.58 -8.23
N LYS A 85 29.89 19.29 -8.30
CA LYS A 85 30.24 18.59 -9.55
C LYS A 85 29.26 17.51 -9.99
N LYS A 86 28.20 17.18 -9.22
CA LYS A 86 27.24 16.12 -9.57
C LYS A 86 25.80 16.65 -9.52
N PRO A 87 24.92 16.24 -10.48
CA PRO A 87 23.54 16.66 -10.46
C PRO A 87 22.83 16.16 -9.20
N ARG A 88 22.00 17.01 -8.57
CA ARG A 88 21.14 16.61 -7.44
C ARG A 88 19.95 15.82 -7.91
N GLN A 89 19.46 16.11 -9.08
CA GLN A 89 18.30 15.49 -9.71
C GLN A 89 18.64 15.14 -11.16
N VAL A 90 18.06 14.05 -11.64
CA VAL A 90 18.19 13.62 -13.04
C VAL A 90 16.82 13.36 -13.60
N LEU A 91 16.51 14.02 -14.69
CA LEU A 91 15.31 13.74 -15.48
C LEU A 91 15.60 12.60 -16.46
N TRP A 92 14.81 11.57 -16.37
CA TRP A 92 14.89 10.41 -17.24
C TRP A 92 13.74 10.38 -18.22
N LYS A 93 14.06 10.08 -19.47
CA LYS A 93 13.09 9.69 -20.49
C LYS A 93 13.28 8.19 -20.74
N ILE A 94 12.33 7.40 -20.27
CA ILE A 94 12.39 5.94 -20.32
C ILE A 94 11.53 5.45 -21.49
N TYR A 95 12.09 4.62 -22.34
CA TYR A 95 11.38 3.95 -23.43
C TYR A 95 11.17 2.49 -23.07
N SER A 96 9.93 2.03 -23.06
CA SER A 96 9.60 0.64 -22.75
C SER A 96 8.71 0.01 -23.82
N LYS A 97 8.93 -1.26 -24.12
CA LYS A 97 8.03 -2.06 -24.97
C LYS A 97 6.74 -2.40 -24.23
N PHE A 98 6.81 -2.58 -22.93
CA PHE A 98 5.69 -2.90 -22.08
C PHE A 98 5.93 -2.37 -20.65
N SER A 99 4.91 -1.86 -20.02
CA SER A 99 4.97 -1.37 -18.65
C SER A 99 4.01 -2.14 -17.74
N VAL A 100 4.46 -2.37 -16.51
CA VAL A 100 3.65 -2.99 -15.45
C VAL A 100 3.62 -2.03 -14.28
N LEU A 101 2.44 -1.46 -14.02
CA LEU A 101 2.24 -0.50 -12.94
C LEU A 101 1.89 -1.24 -11.65
N CYS A 102 2.75 -1.06 -10.63
CA CYS A 102 2.60 -1.59 -9.28
C CYS A 102 2.49 -0.44 -8.27
N THR A 103 1.79 0.63 -8.65
CA THR A 103 1.75 1.92 -7.94
C THR A 103 0.99 1.88 -6.61
N GLY A 104 0.43 0.72 -6.26
CA GLY A 104 -0.25 0.52 -4.99
C GLY A 104 -1.58 1.25 -4.87
N ALA A 105 -2.00 1.48 -3.63
CA ALA A 105 -3.24 2.19 -3.30
C ALA A 105 -3.03 3.05 -2.06
N LEU A 106 -3.71 4.18 -2.01
CA LEU A 106 -3.73 5.09 -0.88
C LEU A 106 -4.89 4.75 0.05
N GLU A 107 -4.61 4.68 1.34
CA GLU A 107 -5.65 4.49 2.35
C GLU A 107 -6.55 5.73 2.44
N ARG A 108 -7.85 5.52 2.63
CA ARG A 108 -8.85 6.57 2.81
C ARG A 108 -9.10 6.83 4.29
N SER A 109 -9.30 8.09 4.64
CA SER A 109 -9.89 8.44 5.93
C SER A 109 -11.40 8.22 5.94
N ILE A 110 -11.98 8.13 7.14
CA ILE A 110 -13.43 8.22 7.38
C ILE A 110 -13.69 9.62 7.94
N LEU A 111 -14.72 10.30 7.44
CA LEU A 111 -15.02 11.67 7.82
C LEU A 111 -15.83 11.74 9.14
N PHE A 112 -15.46 12.66 10.02
CA PHE A 112 -16.15 13.01 11.25
C PHE A 112 -15.72 14.42 11.67
N GLU A 113 -16.41 15.03 12.63
CA GLU A 113 -16.10 16.40 13.07
C GLU A 113 -14.73 16.47 13.74
N ASN A 114 -13.92 17.49 13.39
CA ASN A 114 -12.54 17.72 13.84
C ASN A 114 -11.55 16.59 13.48
N ASN A 115 -11.73 15.94 12.35
CA ASN A 115 -10.84 14.85 11.89
C ASN A 115 -9.45 15.34 11.43
N ASP A 116 -9.19 16.63 11.51
CA ASP A 116 -7.93 17.30 11.18
C ASP A 116 -7.02 17.56 12.40
N LEU A 117 -7.48 17.20 13.60
CA LEU A 117 -6.66 17.36 14.81
C LEU A 117 -5.38 16.52 14.74
N PRO A 118 -4.20 17.07 15.13
CA PRO A 118 -2.98 16.31 15.28
C PRO A 118 -3.16 15.08 16.18
N GLY A 119 -2.61 13.94 15.76
CA GLY A 119 -2.82 12.64 16.39
C GLY A 119 -3.90 11.80 15.72
N ILE A 120 -4.64 12.35 14.73
CA ILE A 120 -5.50 11.58 13.84
C ILE A 120 -4.69 11.24 12.59
N MET A 121 -4.52 9.95 12.31
CA MET A 121 -3.65 9.44 11.24
C MET A 121 -4.32 8.29 10.50
N LEU A 122 -3.88 8.04 9.27
CA LEU A 122 -4.26 6.82 8.57
C LEU A 122 -3.71 5.59 9.29
N SER A 123 -4.52 4.56 9.41
CA SER A 123 -4.21 3.34 10.15
C SER A 123 -2.95 2.65 9.64
N LYS A 124 -2.79 2.57 8.32
CA LYS A 124 -1.59 2.02 7.71
C LYS A 124 -0.33 2.85 8.01
N SER A 125 -0.45 4.17 8.11
CA SER A 125 0.67 5.03 8.50
C SER A 125 1.09 4.76 9.94
N VAL A 126 0.14 4.63 10.87
CA VAL A 126 0.42 4.26 12.28
C VAL A 126 1.15 2.91 12.34
N ARG A 127 0.66 1.90 11.60
CA ARG A 127 1.30 0.58 11.51
C ARG A 127 2.71 0.65 10.92
N HIS A 128 2.92 1.44 9.87
CA HIS A 128 4.24 1.63 9.25
C HIS A 128 5.24 2.36 10.17
N TYR A 129 4.79 3.37 10.92
CA TYR A 129 5.65 4.00 11.93
C TYR A 129 6.14 2.97 12.94
N CYS A 130 5.25 2.12 13.43
CA CYS A 130 5.59 1.07 14.37
C CYS A 130 6.51 0.00 13.76
N ASN A 131 6.10 -0.62 12.66
CA ASN A 131 6.78 -1.80 12.10
C ASN A 131 8.09 -1.46 11.38
N ARG A 132 8.15 -0.34 10.66
CA ARG A 132 9.31 0.06 9.86
C ARG A 132 10.32 0.88 10.65
N TRP A 133 9.82 1.76 11.53
CA TRP A 133 10.65 2.77 12.20
C TRP A 133 10.78 2.58 13.71
N GLY A 134 10.02 1.67 14.30
CA GLY A 134 9.99 1.45 15.76
C GLY A 134 9.44 2.64 16.53
N VAL A 135 8.59 3.46 15.90
CA VAL A 135 8.02 4.68 16.48
C VAL A 135 6.54 4.49 16.75
N ILE A 136 6.10 4.88 17.96
CA ILE A 136 4.69 4.84 18.38
C ILE A 136 4.13 6.25 18.27
N PRO A 137 3.09 6.49 17.45
CA PRO A 137 2.50 7.83 17.27
C PRO A 137 1.73 8.37 18.48
N GLY A 138 1.36 7.50 19.42
CA GLY A 138 0.64 7.84 20.64
C GLY A 138 0.75 6.74 21.70
N HIS A 139 0.40 7.05 22.95
CA HIS A 139 0.41 6.11 24.06
C HIS A 139 -0.91 5.33 24.18
N ASN A 140 -2.05 6.00 23.93
CA ASN A 140 -3.40 5.43 23.99
C ASN A 140 -4.01 5.48 22.59
N ILE A 141 -3.88 4.38 21.84
CA ILE A 141 -4.26 4.33 20.44
C ILE A 141 -5.65 3.73 20.29
N SER A 142 -6.57 4.46 19.66
CA SER A 142 -7.86 3.93 19.21
C SER A 142 -7.84 3.75 17.71
N ILE A 143 -8.63 2.79 17.20
CA ILE A 143 -8.72 2.51 15.76
C ILE A 143 -10.16 2.69 15.31
N TYR A 144 -10.36 3.44 14.22
CA TYR A 144 -11.65 3.61 13.58
C TYR A 144 -11.62 3.08 12.17
N THR A 145 -12.43 2.07 11.88
CA THR A 145 -12.33 1.32 10.63
C THR A 145 -13.69 0.90 10.06
N ASN A 146 -13.72 0.60 8.77
CA ASN A 146 -14.80 -0.08 8.07
C ASN A 146 -14.32 -1.33 7.31
N ASN A 147 -13.11 -1.80 7.60
CA ASN A 147 -12.46 -2.90 6.87
C ASN A 147 -11.50 -3.70 7.76
N ASP A 148 -10.99 -4.81 7.24
CA ASP A 148 -10.17 -5.73 8.01
C ASP A 148 -8.75 -5.22 8.27
N ASP A 149 -8.24 -4.27 7.49
CA ASP A 149 -6.86 -3.75 7.65
C ASP A 149 -6.69 -2.93 8.94
N GLY A 150 -7.77 -2.26 9.42
CA GLY A 150 -7.77 -1.64 10.73
C GLY A 150 -7.53 -2.64 11.86
N TRP A 151 -8.08 -3.86 11.76
CA TRP A 151 -7.84 -4.94 12.72
C TRP A 151 -6.42 -5.50 12.64
N GLU A 152 -5.83 -5.60 11.44
CA GLU A 152 -4.43 -5.98 11.30
C GLU A 152 -3.50 -4.92 11.92
N THR A 153 -3.85 -3.62 11.82
CA THR A 153 -3.12 -2.57 12.53
C THR A 153 -3.20 -2.75 14.05
N ALA A 154 -4.38 -3.06 14.59
CA ALA A 154 -4.53 -3.34 16.03
C ALA A 154 -3.66 -4.51 16.48
N LYS A 155 -3.64 -5.58 15.69
CA LYS A 155 -2.84 -6.78 15.97
C LYS A 155 -1.33 -6.48 15.99
N ASP A 156 -0.84 -5.73 15.01
CA ASP A 156 0.57 -5.36 14.93
C ASP A 156 0.98 -4.45 16.09
N LEU A 157 0.16 -3.44 16.39
CA LEU A 157 0.40 -2.54 17.52
C LEU A 157 0.42 -3.29 18.84
N LYS A 158 -0.54 -4.19 19.06
CA LYS A 158 -0.58 -5.01 20.28
C LYS A 158 0.64 -5.92 20.40
N LYS A 159 1.06 -6.56 19.30
CA LYS A 159 2.28 -7.38 19.25
C LYS A 159 3.54 -6.56 19.57
N ALA A 160 3.56 -5.29 19.18
CA ALA A 160 4.64 -4.37 19.51
C ALA A 160 4.58 -3.79 20.94
N GLY A 161 3.59 -4.20 21.76
CA GLY A 161 3.42 -3.74 23.13
C GLY A 161 2.72 -2.37 23.27
N CYS A 162 2.11 -1.87 22.21
CA CYS A 162 1.35 -0.62 22.26
C CYS A 162 0.01 -0.81 22.99
N ASN A 163 -0.46 0.24 23.68
CA ASN A 163 -1.78 0.25 24.31
C ASN A 163 -2.87 0.57 23.28
N VAL A 164 -3.54 -0.46 22.78
CA VAL A 164 -4.72 -0.32 21.92
C VAL A 164 -5.96 -0.24 22.79
N VAL A 165 -6.53 0.95 22.93
CA VAL A 165 -7.64 1.27 23.86
C VAL A 165 -8.95 0.65 23.35
N CYS A 166 -9.29 0.87 22.08
CA CYS A 166 -10.55 0.41 21.51
C CYS A 166 -10.49 0.37 19.99
N ILE A 167 -11.20 -0.59 19.39
CA ILE A 167 -11.47 -0.63 17.95
C ILE A 167 -12.93 -0.29 17.71
N ILE A 168 -13.20 0.73 16.92
CA ILE A 168 -14.53 1.13 16.46
C ILE A 168 -14.67 0.69 15.01
N ASP A 169 -15.51 -0.30 14.74
CA ASP A 169 -15.78 -0.78 13.39
C ASP A 169 -17.20 -0.42 12.97
N GLN A 170 -17.35 0.23 11.84
CA GLN A 170 -18.66 0.62 11.30
C GLN A 170 -19.53 -0.58 10.89
N ARG A 171 -18.91 -1.75 10.71
CA ARG A 171 -19.61 -2.99 10.38
C ARG A 171 -20.17 -3.64 11.63
N SER A 172 -21.45 -3.97 11.63
CA SER A 172 -22.13 -4.64 12.76
C SER A 172 -22.05 -6.16 12.66
N ASN A 173 -22.00 -6.72 11.44
CA ASN A 173 -22.15 -8.15 11.19
C ASN A 173 -20.81 -8.80 10.84
N ILE A 174 -19.80 -8.61 11.68
CA ILE A 174 -18.50 -9.26 11.53
C ILE A 174 -18.15 -10.02 12.81
N LYS A 175 -17.38 -11.10 12.65
CA LYS A 175 -16.69 -11.73 13.79
C LYS A 175 -15.37 -10.96 14.00
N PRO A 176 -15.10 -10.42 15.20
CA PRO A 176 -13.84 -9.73 15.47
C PRO A 176 -12.64 -10.59 15.12
N PRO A 177 -11.71 -10.13 14.27
CA PRO A 177 -10.55 -10.95 13.86
C PRO A 177 -9.48 -11.06 14.95
N VAL A 178 -9.55 -10.21 15.98
CA VAL A 178 -8.58 -10.16 17.08
C VAL A 178 -9.32 -10.22 18.40
N GLU A 179 -8.92 -11.14 19.27
CA GLU A 179 -9.47 -11.29 20.62
C GLU A 179 -8.72 -10.39 21.62
N ASN A 180 -9.34 -10.16 22.78
CA ASN A 180 -8.74 -9.41 23.90
C ASN A 180 -8.38 -7.94 23.59
N ILE A 181 -9.14 -7.28 22.70
CA ILE A 181 -9.14 -5.84 22.52
C ILE A 181 -10.58 -5.36 22.66
N ASP A 182 -10.79 -4.26 23.44
CA ASP A 182 -12.12 -3.63 23.52
C ASP A 182 -12.55 -3.15 22.13
N HIS A 183 -13.80 -3.44 21.76
CA HIS A 183 -14.27 -3.13 20.41
C HIS A 183 -15.76 -2.78 20.42
N ILE A 184 -16.14 -1.94 19.47
CA ILE A 184 -17.52 -1.51 19.21
C ILE A 184 -17.82 -1.79 17.75
N LEU A 185 -18.75 -2.70 17.50
CA LEU A 185 -19.24 -3.02 16.16
C LEU A 185 -20.48 -2.19 15.84
N GLY A 186 -20.61 -1.73 14.59
CA GLY A 186 -21.67 -0.86 14.14
C GLY A 186 -21.60 0.59 14.67
N GLY A 187 -20.48 0.95 15.33
CA GLY A 187 -20.29 2.27 15.92
C GLY A 187 -19.70 3.30 14.97
N ASN A 188 -20.02 4.57 15.18
CA ASN A 188 -19.46 5.67 14.41
C ASN A 188 -18.83 6.71 15.33
N VAL A 189 -17.65 7.21 14.93
CA VAL A 189 -17.06 8.39 15.54
C VAL A 189 -17.78 9.62 14.99
N LEU A 190 -18.40 10.40 15.86
CA LEU A 190 -19.07 11.66 15.49
C LEU A 190 -18.09 12.82 15.48
N LYS A 191 -17.23 12.89 16.53
CA LYS A 191 -16.38 14.05 16.75
C LYS A 191 -15.12 13.67 17.51
N ALA A 192 -13.99 14.25 17.09
CA ALA A 192 -12.79 14.30 17.92
C ALA A 192 -12.79 15.55 18.81
N LYS A 193 -12.22 15.42 20.00
CA LYS A 193 -12.03 16.50 20.97
C LYS A 193 -10.55 16.64 21.30
N GLY A 194 -10.13 17.86 21.49
CA GLY A 194 -8.75 18.21 21.84
C GLY A 194 -8.51 19.69 21.61
N ASN A 195 -7.36 20.17 22.04
CA ASN A 195 -6.94 21.56 21.81
C ASN A 195 -5.83 21.62 20.74
N LEU A 196 -4.59 21.32 21.12
CA LEU A 196 -3.46 21.27 20.18
C LEU A 196 -3.34 19.89 19.49
N ARG A 197 -3.95 18.87 20.07
CA ARG A 197 -3.96 17.47 19.57
C ARG A 197 -5.20 16.77 20.09
N ILE A 198 -5.51 15.63 19.52
CA ILE A 198 -6.61 14.79 20.00
C ILE A 198 -6.39 14.36 21.46
N SER A 199 -7.46 14.38 22.26
CA SER A 199 -7.48 13.87 23.64
C SER A 199 -8.60 12.85 23.87
N SER A 200 -9.67 12.92 23.07
CA SER A 200 -10.77 11.95 23.13
C SER A 200 -11.59 11.96 21.84
N ILE A 201 -12.41 10.92 21.67
CA ILE A 201 -13.42 10.83 20.62
C ILE A 201 -14.79 10.62 21.24
N LYS A 202 -15.84 11.17 20.62
CA LYS A 202 -17.25 10.95 20.97
C LYS A 202 -17.91 10.09 19.89
N LEU A 203 -18.58 9.02 20.30
CA LEU A 203 -19.30 8.10 19.43
C LEU A 203 -20.78 8.49 19.28
N ASP A 204 -21.44 7.92 18.30
CA ASP A 204 -22.87 8.08 18.00
C ASP A 204 -23.78 7.62 19.15
N ASN A 205 -23.38 6.60 19.90
CA ASN A 205 -24.07 6.12 21.11
C ASN A 205 -23.82 6.99 22.38
N GLY A 206 -23.12 8.12 22.24
CA GLY A 206 -22.79 9.03 23.34
C GLY A 206 -21.53 8.66 24.14
N ARG A 207 -20.95 7.46 23.97
CA ARG A 207 -19.72 7.06 24.66
C ARG A 207 -18.56 7.98 24.27
N VAL A 208 -17.73 8.33 25.26
CA VAL A 208 -16.49 9.09 25.06
C VAL A 208 -15.31 8.17 25.37
N ILE A 209 -14.32 8.13 24.49
CA ILE A 209 -13.11 7.33 24.63
C ILE A 209 -11.91 8.27 24.65
N ASN A 210 -11.10 8.21 25.71
CA ASN A 210 -9.85 8.95 25.80
C ASN A 210 -8.79 8.28 24.94
N THR A 211 -8.19 9.05 24.06
CA THR A 211 -7.17 8.58 23.11
C THR A 211 -6.28 9.74 22.67
N ASP A 212 -5.01 9.50 22.51
CA ASP A 212 -4.04 10.50 22.04
C ASP A 212 -3.54 10.23 20.59
N CYS A 213 -3.98 9.09 20.04
CA CYS A 213 -3.83 8.76 18.63
C CYS A 213 -5.06 7.99 18.12
N LEU A 214 -5.67 8.48 17.04
CA LEU A 214 -6.76 7.79 16.35
C LEU A 214 -6.29 7.32 14.97
N ALA A 215 -6.15 6.01 14.83
CA ALA A 215 -5.81 5.37 13.56
C ALA A 215 -7.07 5.12 12.73
N VAL A 216 -7.20 5.74 11.57
CA VAL A 216 -8.42 5.71 10.75
C VAL A 216 -8.18 4.89 9.47
N SER A 217 -9.05 3.92 9.19
CA SER A 217 -9.00 3.07 7.99
C SER A 217 -10.36 3.01 7.30
N GLY A 218 -10.52 3.77 6.22
CA GLY A 218 -11.76 3.86 5.43
C GLY A 218 -11.73 3.06 4.12
N GLY A 219 -10.76 2.16 3.96
CA GLY A 219 -10.53 1.42 2.72
C GLY A 219 -9.42 2.02 1.88
N TYR A 220 -9.33 1.62 0.61
CA TYR A 220 -8.23 1.98 -0.27
C TYR A 220 -8.70 2.54 -1.60
N ASN A 221 -7.95 3.50 -2.13
CA ASN A 221 -8.08 4.01 -3.48
C ASN A 221 -6.84 3.61 -4.29
N PRO A 222 -6.97 2.78 -5.33
CA PRO A 222 -5.90 2.49 -6.27
C PRO A 222 -5.27 3.75 -6.86
N ASN A 223 -3.94 3.77 -6.97
CA ASN A 223 -3.22 4.89 -7.56
C ASN A 223 -3.18 4.73 -9.09
N LEU A 224 -4.09 5.43 -9.78
CA LEU A 224 -4.36 5.27 -11.22
C LEU A 224 -3.82 6.40 -12.11
N HIS A 225 -3.11 7.39 -11.55
CA HIS A 225 -2.74 8.60 -12.27
C HIS A 225 -2.05 8.31 -13.60
N LEU A 226 -1.05 7.42 -13.62
CA LEU A 226 -0.31 7.09 -14.84
C LEU A 226 -1.16 6.41 -15.92
N THR A 227 -2.24 5.70 -15.54
CA THR A 227 -3.16 5.11 -16.52
C THR A 227 -4.01 6.19 -17.19
N CYS A 228 -4.41 7.21 -16.45
CA CYS A 228 -5.23 8.31 -16.94
C CYS A 228 -4.49 9.20 -17.94
N HIS A 229 -3.16 9.32 -17.84
CA HIS A 229 -2.34 10.09 -18.80
C HIS A 229 -2.46 9.56 -20.23
N GLN A 230 -2.71 8.29 -20.40
CA GLN A 230 -2.93 7.65 -21.71
C GLN A 230 -4.41 7.33 -21.98
N ARG A 231 -5.30 8.18 -21.50
CA ARG A 231 -6.76 8.09 -21.71
C ARG A 231 -7.42 6.86 -21.07
N GLY A 232 -6.75 6.17 -20.14
CA GLY A 232 -7.39 5.14 -19.31
C GLY A 232 -8.54 5.75 -18.50
N LYS A 233 -9.67 5.07 -18.46
CA LYS A 233 -10.83 5.52 -17.69
C LYS A 233 -11.04 4.59 -16.51
N PRO A 234 -10.98 5.08 -15.26
CA PRO A 234 -11.30 4.28 -14.09
C PRO A 234 -12.76 3.83 -14.12
N LYS A 235 -13.00 2.61 -13.62
CA LYS A 235 -14.34 2.05 -13.43
C LYS A 235 -14.59 1.81 -11.95
N TRP A 236 -15.79 2.14 -11.48
CA TRP A 236 -16.20 1.84 -10.12
C TRP A 236 -16.33 0.34 -9.87
N ASN A 237 -15.78 -0.14 -8.75
CA ASN A 237 -15.89 -1.51 -8.27
C ASN A 237 -16.70 -1.54 -6.97
N GLU A 238 -17.91 -2.09 -7.03
CA GLU A 238 -18.85 -2.15 -5.91
C GLU A 238 -18.34 -3.00 -4.74
N VAL A 239 -17.59 -4.07 -5.02
CA VAL A 239 -17.08 -4.98 -3.97
C VAL A 239 -16.00 -4.31 -3.14
N ASN A 240 -15.11 -3.59 -3.80
CA ASN A 240 -13.99 -2.92 -3.14
C ASN A 240 -14.29 -1.45 -2.79
N GLN A 241 -15.44 -0.94 -3.22
CA GLN A 241 -15.87 0.45 -3.00
C GLN A 241 -14.77 1.46 -3.43
N CYS A 242 -14.16 1.23 -4.59
CA CYS A 242 -13.11 2.08 -5.14
C CYS A 242 -13.10 2.06 -6.67
N PHE A 243 -12.44 3.03 -7.28
CA PHE A 243 -12.15 3.01 -8.70
C PHE A 243 -10.98 2.08 -9.00
N VAL A 244 -11.13 1.26 -10.03
CA VAL A 244 -10.10 0.36 -10.55
C VAL A 244 -9.76 0.72 -12.00
N PRO A 245 -8.56 0.34 -12.50
CA PRO A 245 -8.17 0.66 -13.87
C PRO A 245 -9.09 -0.03 -14.87
N HIS A 246 -9.40 0.70 -15.94
CA HIS A 246 -10.19 0.19 -17.06
C HIS A 246 -9.71 0.85 -18.36
N ASN A 247 -9.88 0.17 -19.50
CA ASN A 247 -9.44 0.65 -20.82
C ASN A 247 -7.95 1.06 -20.86
N LEU A 248 -7.08 0.13 -20.45
CA LEU A 248 -5.65 0.36 -20.47
C LEU A 248 -5.06 0.37 -21.89
N PRO A 249 -3.97 1.11 -22.13
CA PRO A 249 -3.19 0.97 -23.34
C PRO A 249 -2.70 -0.46 -23.55
N LYS A 250 -2.59 -0.91 -24.81
CA LYS A 250 -2.16 -2.29 -25.15
C LYS A 250 -0.77 -2.68 -24.60
N THR A 251 0.06 -1.70 -24.30
CA THR A 251 1.44 -1.87 -23.79
C THR A 251 1.56 -1.61 -22.30
N MET A 252 0.44 -1.56 -21.59
CA MET A 252 0.39 -1.30 -20.16
C MET A 252 -0.48 -2.34 -19.44
N GLU A 253 -0.02 -2.80 -18.29
CA GLU A 253 -0.81 -3.61 -17.36
C GLU A 253 -0.71 -3.03 -15.95
N VAL A 254 -1.73 -3.25 -15.13
CA VAL A 254 -1.76 -2.85 -13.73
C VAL A 254 -1.96 -4.08 -12.85
N ILE A 255 -1.17 -4.21 -11.80
CA ILE A 255 -1.21 -5.35 -10.89
C ILE A 255 -1.27 -4.93 -9.42
N GLY A 256 -1.65 -5.87 -8.56
CA GLY A 256 -1.69 -5.67 -7.12
C GLY A 256 -2.76 -4.69 -6.65
N ALA A 257 -2.48 -3.93 -5.60
CA ALA A 257 -3.42 -2.99 -5.00
C ALA A 257 -3.85 -1.88 -5.99
N ALA A 258 -2.99 -1.48 -6.91
CA ALA A 258 -3.32 -0.55 -8.00
C ALA A 258 -4.41 -1.11 -8.94
N ASN A 259 -4.56 -2.44 -9.01
CA ASN A 259 -5.65 -3.12 -9.74
C ASN A 259 -6.85 -3.48 -8.86
N GLY A 260 -6.93 -2.95 -7.63
CA GLY A 260 -7.98 -3.28 -6.67
C GLY A 260 -7.88 -4.67 -6.06
N VAL A 261 -6.72 -5.32 -6.15
CA VAL A 261 -6.47 -6.62 -5.52
C VAL A 261 -5.73 -6.37 -4.21
N PHE A 262 -6.43 -6.48 -3.07
CA PHE A 262 -5.90 -6.13 -1.75
C PHE A 262 -5.45 -7.35 -0.91
N SER A 263 -5.72 -8.57 -1.34
CA SER A 263 -5.21 -9.80 -0.73
C SER A 263 -3.85 -10.15 -1.32
N TYR A 264 -2.81 -10.25 -0.50
CA TYR A 264 -1.44 -10.55 -0.93
C TYR A 264 -1.34 -11.87 -1.73
N GLN A 265 -1.99 -12.94 -1.26
CA GLN A 265 -2.00 -14.22 -1.99
C GLN A 265 -2.60 -14.06 -3.40
N LYS A 266 -3.73 -13.31 -3.51
CA LYS A 266 -4.33 -13.01 -4.80
C LYS A 266 -3.45 -12.10 -5.65
N MET A 267 -2.74 -11.11 -5.05
CA MET A 267 -1.82 -10.24 -5.75
C MET A 267 -0.68 -11.02 -6.42
N PHE A 268 -0.07 -11.96 -5.70
CA PHE A 268 1.01 -12.79 -6.25
C PHE A 268 0.51 -13.63 -7.43
N LYS A 269 -0.61 -14.35 -7.25
CA LYS A 269 -1.20 -15.18 -8.29
C LYS A 269 -1.66 -14.38 -9.53
N ASP A 270 -2.32 -13.22 -9.33
CA ASP A 270 -2.73 -12.33 -10.43
C ASP A 270 -1.51 -11.80 -11.18
N SER A 271 -0.49 -11.35 -10.43
CA SER A 271 0.75 -10.82 -11.00
C SER A 271 1.48 -11.86 -11.84
N GLU A 272 1.58 -13.09 -11.35
CA GLU A 272 2.20 -14.21 -12.08
C GLU A 272 1.46 -14.51 -13.38
N ASN A 273 0.13 -14.66 -13.32
CA ASN A 273 -0.70 -14.97 -14.48
C ASN A 273 -0.57 -13.89 -15.57
N LYS A 274 -0.65 -12.61 -15.16
CA LYS A 274 -0.53 -11.47 -16.07
C LYS A 274 0.86 -11.39 -16.67
N LEU A 275 1.92 -11.51 -15.86
CA LEU A 275 3.30 -11.46 -16.32
C LEU A 275 3.65 -12.61 -17.26
N THR A 276 3.19 -13.83 -16.98
CA THR A 276 3.37 -14.98 -17.89
C THR A 276 2.77 -14.71 -19.26
N LYS A 277 1.56 -14.14 -19.31
CA LYS A 277 0.92 -13.76 -20.58
C LYS A 277 1.69 -12.67 -21.32
N ILE A 278 2.13 -11.63 -20.62
CA ILE A 278 2.91 -10.52 -21.17
C ILE A 278 4.23 -11.04 -21.76
N LEU A 279 4.98 -11.84 -21.00
CA LEU A 279 6.26 -12.39 -21.43
C LEU A 279 6.11 -13.29 -22.64
N LYS A 280 5.07 -14.14 -22.69
CA LYS A 280 4.77 -14.95 -23.87
C LYS A 280 4.52 -14.06 -25.11
N ASN A 281 3.73 -13.00 -24.98
CA ASN A 281 3.43 -12.06 -26.08
C ASN A 281 4.68 -11.31 -26.56
N LEU A 282 5.66 -11.10 -25.68
CA LEU A 282 6.95 -10.47 -25.99
C LEU A 282 8.01 -11.45 -26.50
N GLY A 283 7.66 -12.76 -26.65
CA GLY A 283 8.57 -13.79 -27.18
C GLY A 283 9.54 -14.40 -26.14
N TYR A 284 9.31 -14.18 -24.85
CA TYR A 284 10.11 -14.81 -23.78
C TYR A 284 9.59 -16.19 -23.41
N LYS A 285 10.49 -17.08 -23.02
CA LYS A 285 10.13 -18.43 -22.55
C LYS A 285 9.40 -18.34 -21.19
N LYS A 286 8.45 -19.28 -20.98
CA LYS A 286 7.78 -19.42 -19.69
C LYS A 286 8.80 -19.86 -18.63
N ILE A 287 8.81 -19.18 -17.50
CA ILE A 287 9.56 -19.60 -16.30
C ILE A 287 8.59 -20.31 -15.38
N ALA A 288 9.08 -21.33 -14.68
CA ALA A 288 8.32 -21.98 -13.60
C ALA A 288 7.98 -20.93 -12.53
N ALA A 289 6.73 -20.91 -12.15
CA ALA A 289 6.25 -20.05 -11.09
C ALA A 289 6.66 -20.62 -9.74
N GLU A 290 7.00 -19.74 -8.82
CA GLU A 290 7.14 -20.11 -7.42
C GLU A 290 5.75 -20.05 -6.77
N GLU A 291 5.33 -21.13 -6.12
CA GLU A 291 4.14 -21.11 -5.29
C GLU A 291 4.46 -20.38 -3.98
N PHE A 292 3.69 -19.36 -3.68
CA PHE A 292 3.81 -18.61 -2.44
C PHE A 292 2.65 -19.00 -1.51
N ASN A 293 3.01 -19.53 -0.35
CA ASN A 293 2.07 -19.69 0.75
C ASN A 293 2.14 -18.43 1.63
N ILE A 294 1.09 -17.62 1.60
CA ILE A 294 1.02 -16.36 2.33
C ILE A 294 -0.10 -16.46 3.36
N THR A 295 0.26 -16.26 4.62
CA THR A 295 -0.72 -16.16 5.70
C THR A 295 -1.48 -14.85 5.55
N ASN A 296 -2.59 -14.89 4.83
CA ASN A 296 -3.32 -13.67 4.51
C ASN A 296 -4.82 -13.84 4.77
N LYS A 297 -5.40 -12.82 5.40
CA LYS A 297 -6.84 -12.70 5.57
C LYS A 297 -7.47 -12.03 4.35
N VAL A 298 -8.69 -12.42 4.08
CA VAL A 298 -9.48 -11.82 3.00
C VAL A 298 -9.82 -10.39 3.38
N TYR A 299 -9.39 -9.42 2.57
CA TYR A 299 -9.78 -8.04 2.74
C TYR A 299 -11.26 -7.86 2.41
N LYS A 300 -12.03 -7.39 3.37
CA LYS A 300 -13.43 -7.01 3.21
C LYS A 300 -13.61 -5.57 3.65
N VAL A 301 -14.16 -4.74 2.78
CA VAL A 301 -14.54 -3.37 3.07
C VAL A 301 -16.06 -3.25 3.07
N SER A 302 -16.61 -2.50 4.02
CA SER A 302 -18.01 -2.10 3.98
C SER A 302 -18.18 -0.85 3.13
N PRO A 303 -19.28 -0.69 2.40
CA PRO A 303 -19.63 0.60 1.85
C PRO A 303 -19.76 1.64 2.98
N PHE A 304 -19.53 2.91 2.64
CA PHE A 304 -19.76 4.00 3.58
C PHE A 304 -21.15 3.88 4.20
N PRO A 305 -21.33 4.30 5.49
CA PRO A 305 -22.60 4.19 6.13
C PRO A 305 -23.67 4.86 5.26
N LYS A 306 -24.75 4.15 5.06
CA LYS A 306 -25.95 4.76 4.48
C LYS A 306 -26.34 5.94 5.35
N LYS A 307 -26.58 7.08 4.71
CA LYS A 307 -27.11 8.28 5.38
C LYS A 307 -28.35 7.97 6.19
#